data_c29febf4733c993850768185d0d1fb64
#
_entry.id   c29febf4733c993850768185d0d1fb64
#
_cell.length_a   1.000
_cell.length_b   1.000
_cell.length_c   1.000
_cell.angle_alpha   90.00
_cell.angle_beta   90.00
_cell.angle_gamma   90.00
#
_symmetry.space_group_name_H-M   'P 1'
#
loop_
_entity.id
_entity.type
_entity.pdbx_description
1 polymer ?
#
loop_
_entity_poly.entity_id
_entity_poly.type
_entity_poly.pdbx_seq_one_letter_code
_entity_poly.pdbx_strand_id
1 'polypeptide(L)'
;MYHRFGENKYPSTNIREEQLVSHLEYLKDQGFNFILARDLLFEDKLQKKTISITVDDAYLSFFEVGLPIFEKYEIPVTLFLNTENVGGQNYMNWTQLKSVLSRGVDIQNHTHSHSSLSSLSEIEIVNEIEKSQDLIFENLGITPNLFAYPFGENSTIAQKVVSQYFDAAFGQHSGAFSINQKYFIPRFPLNENYGSINRIKDASSVLPFNNVLIEPGNPYQSEPISRYALDFNEDSSNINCFISDFQGSFNPTITNLNNKLLVELNRLPVKGRLRFNCTKVNNGIFWFGYQYLVN
;
A
#
# COMPACT_ATOMS: atom_id res chain seq x y z
N MET A 1 -2.35 -4.76 4.48
CA MET A 1 -1.26 -3.96 5.07
C MET A 1 -1.63 -3.58 6.49
N TYR A 2 -0.70 -3.73 7.44
CA TYR A 2 -0.83 -3.42 8.87
C TYR A 2 0.33 -2.54 9.33
N HIS A 3 0.29 -2.03 10.59
CA HIS A 3 1.39 -1.28 11.22
C HIS A 3 1.60 -1.72 12.67
N ARG A 4 0.61 -1.52 13.57
CA ARG A 4 0.66 -1.80 15.01
C ARG A 4 -0.30 -2.91 15.38
N PHE A 5 -0.03 -3.61 16.47
CA PHE A 5 -0.77 -4.80 16.89
C PHE A 5 -1.07 -4.79 18.40
N GLY A 6 -2.35 -4.94 18.78
CA GLY A 6 -2.76 -5.10 20.17
C GLY A 6 -2.50 -3.91 21.09
N GLU A 7 -2.19 -2.74 20.55
CA GLU A 7 -2.00 -1.52 21.34
C GLU A 7 -3.37 -0.89 21.70
N ASN A 8 -3.46 -0.24 22.86
CA ASN A 8 -4.68 0.47 23.30
C ASN A 8 -4.73 1.93 22.79
N LYS A 9 -3.84 2.29 21.86
CA LYS A 9 -3.69 3.63 21.30
C LYS A 9 -3.61 3.53 19.78
N TYR A 10 -3.81 4.66 19.12
CA TYR A 10 -3.61 4.80 17.67
C TYR A 10 -4.53 3.92 16.81
N PRO A 11 -5.86 3.97 16.97
CA PRO A 11 -6.81 3.09 16.27
C PRO A 11 -6.76 3.21 14.74
N SER A 12 -6.15 4.28 14.22
CA SER A 12 -5.93 4.48 12.77
C SER A 12 -4.76 3.68 12.20
N THR A 13 -3.87 3.14 13.04
CA THR A 13 -2.72 2.32 12.64
C THR A 13 -2.65 1.00 13.38
N ASN A 14 -3.34 0.86 14.53
CA ASN A 14 -3.39 -0.37 15.31
C ASN A 14 -4.47 -1.32 14.81
N ILE A 15 -4.23 -2.62 14.88
CA ILE A 15 -5.23 -3.68 14.74
C ILE A 15 -5.31 -4.44 16.06
N ARG A 16 -6.53 -4.73 16.56
CA ARG A 16 -6.70 -5.58 17.74
C ARG A 16 -6.36 -7.03 17.41
N GLU A 17 -5.87 -7.77 18.39
CA GLU A 17 -5.48 -9.17 18.22
C GLU A 17 -6.63 -10.03 17.69
N GLU A 18 -7.83 -9.88 18.25
CA GLU A 18 -9.00 -10.63 17.79
C GLU A 18 -9.43 -10.29 16.37
N GLN A 19 -9.22 -9.04 15.90
CA GLN A 19 -9.46 -8.68 14.51
C GLN A 19 -8.42 -9.33 13.59
N LEU A 20 -7.13 -9.28 13.95
CA LEU A 20 -6.08 -9.95 13.19
C LEU A 20 -6.35 -11.44 13.07
N VAL A 21 -6.61 -12.11 14.18
CA VAL A 21 -6.93 -13.56 14.22
C VAL A 21 -8.10 -13.88 13.29
N SER A 22 -9.20 -13.11 13.41
CA SER A 22 -10.38 -13.33 12.56
C SER A 22 -10.09 -13.15 11.05
N HIS A 23 -9.19 -12.22 10.68
CA HIS A 23 -8.75 -12.04 9.30
C HIS A 23 -7.99 -13.27 8.78
N LEU A 24 -7.02 -13.75 9.57
CA LEU A 24 -6.18 -14.87 9.17
C LEU A 24 -6.97 -16.17 9.07
N GLU A 25 -7.85 -16.45 10.04
CA GLU A 25 -8.75 -17.60 10.03
C GLU A 25 -9.66 -17.57 8.80
N TYR A 26 -10.33 -16.44 8.54
CA TYR A 26 -11.17 -16.30 7.36
C TYR A 26 -10.39 -16.59 6.06
N LEU A 27 -9.22 -15.98 5.89
CA LEU A 27 -8.43 -16.16 4.67
C LEU A 27 -7.96 -17.61 4.51
N LYS A 28 -7.54 -18.28 5.58
CA LYS A 28 -7.17 -19.71 5.56
C LYS A 28 -8.37 -20.60 5.24
N ASP A 29 -9.51 -20.37 5.87
CA ASP A 29 -10.76 -21.12 5.62
C ASP A 29 -11.25 -20.96 4.18
N GLN A 30 -11.02 -19.80 3.58
CA GLN A 30 -11.33 -19.57 2.16
C GLN A 30 -10.29 -20.16 1.20
N GLY A 31 -9.22 -20.77 1.70
CA GLY A 31 -8.18 -21.41 0.90
C GLY A 31 -7.27 -20.41 0.17
N PHE A 32 -6.97 -19.27 0.79
CA PHE A 32 -5.99 -18.33 0.25
C PHE A 32 -4.57 -18.88 0.40
N ASN A 33 -3.76 -18.71 -0.64
CA ASN A 33 -2.34 -18.97 -0.64
C ASN A 33 -1.59 -17.70 -0.21
N PHE A 34 -0.76 -17.80 0.84
CA PHE A 34 0.00 -16.68 1.36
C PHE A 34 1.43 -16.71 0.81
N ILE A 35 1.89 -15.58 0.27
CA ILE A 35 3.24 -15.42 -0.28
C ILE A 35 3.87 -14.12 0.22
N LEU A 36 5.19 -14.00 0.09
CA LEU A 36 5.90 -12.73 0.32
C LEU A 36 5.56 -11.71 -0.78
N ALA A 37 5.67 -10.42 -0.47
CA ALA A 37 5.32 -9.37 -1.43
C ALA A 37 6.20 -9.42 -2.71
N ARG A 38 7.46 -9.85 -2.59
CA ARG A 38 8.36 -10.01 -3.74
C ARG A 38 7.89 -11.08 -4.72
N ASP A 39 7.18 -12.11 -4.25
CA ASP A 39 6.71 -13.22 -5.10
C ASP A 39 5.50 -12.81 -5.95
N LEU A 40 4.82 -11.68 -5.60
CA LEU A 40 3.77 -11.09 -6.43
C LEU A 40 4.27 -10.62 -7.80
N LEU A 41 5.58 -10.36 -7.94
CA LEU A 41 6.17 -9.89 -9.20
C LEU A 41 6.29 -11.00 -10.27
N PHE A 42 6.04 -12.25 -9.90
CA PHE A 42 6.03 -13.42 -10.80
C PHE A 42 4.60 -13.84 -11.13
N GLU A 43 3.83 -12.93 -11.76
CA GLU A 43 2.39 -13.10 -12.03
C GLU A 43 2.01 -14.42 -12.72
N ASP A 44 2.85 -14.89 -13.66
CA ASP A 44 2.67 -16.16 -14.38
C ASP A 44 2.69 -17.40 -13.47
N LYS A 45 3.17 -17.25 -12.23
CA LYS A 45 3.23 -18.30 -11.20
C LYS A 45 2.17 -18.14 -10.12
N LEU A 46 1.37 -17.06 -10.13
CA LEU A 46 0.38 -16.80 -9.11
C LEU A 46 -0.81 -17.75 -9.25
N GLN A 47 -1.16 -18.39 -8.15
CA GLN A 47 -2.38 -19.18 -8.05
C GLN A 47 -3.59 -18.24 -7.84
N LYS A 48 -4.79 -18.75 -8.17
CA LYS A 48 -6.02 -18.08 -7.74
C LYS A 48 -6.06 -17.97 -6.21
N LYS A 49 -6.64 -16.89 -5.69
CA LYS A 49 -6.69 -16.60 -4.25
C LYS A 49 -5.29 -16.52 -3.61
N THR A 50 -4.39 -15.80 -4.25
CA THR A 50 -3.07 -15.47 -3.66
C THR A 50 -3.12 -14.11 -2.98
N ILE A 51 -2.53 -14.01 -1.79
CA ILE A 51 -2.45 -12.79 -1.00
C ILE A 51 -1.08 -12.63 -0.36
N SER A 52 -0.62 -11.39 -0.21
CA SER A 52 0.56 -11.04 0.56
C SER A 52 0.20 -10.13 1.73
N ILE A 53 0.79 -10.42 2.88
CA ILE A 53 0.65 -9.61 4.09
C ILE A 53 1.89 -8.71 4.22
N THR A 54 1.64 -7.41 4.34
CA THR A 54 2.70 -6.42 4.57
C THR A 54 2.49 -5.68 5.89
N VAL A 55 3.58 -5.32 6.54
CA VAL A 55 3.62 -4.53 7.77
C VAL A 55 4.57 -3.36 7.55
N ASP A 56 4.18 -2.15 7.94
CA ASP A 56 5.00 -0.96 7.78
C ASP A 56 5.55 -0.49 9.15
N ASP A 57 6.63 0.31 9.12
CA ASP A 57 7.24 1.06 10.23
C ASP A 57 8.06 0.27 11.25
N ALA A 58 7.97 -1.03 11.31
CA ALA A 58 8.73 -1.86 12.25
C ALA A 58 8.47 -1.52 13.74
N TYR A 59 7.21 -1.24 14.13
CA TYR A 59 6.83 -1.03 15.51
C TYR A 59 7.12 -2.25 16.40
N LEU A 60 7.43 -1.99 17.66
CA LEU A 60 7.73 -3.04 18.65
C LEU A 60 6.55 -4.02 18.83
N SER A 61 5.30 -3.52 18.70
CA SER A 61 4.10 -4.35 18.78
C SER A 61 3.99 -5.40 17.66
N PHE A 62 4.67 -5.21 16.52
CA PHE A 62 4.79 -6.29 15.54
C PHE A 62 5.63 -7.45 16.09
N PHE A 63 6.78 -7.17 16.72
CA PHE A 63 7.65 -8.19 17.30
C PHE A 63 6.99 -8.94 18.47
N GLU A 64 6.30 -8.19 19.34
CA GLU A 64 5.74 -8.72 20.60
C GLU A 64 4.39 -9.43 20.39
N VAL A 65 3.55 -8.94 19.49
CA VAL A 65 2.17 -9.41 19.30
C VAL A 65 1.91 -9.94 17.90
N GLY A 66 2.20 -9.14 16.86
CA GLY A 66 1.85 -9.50 15.49
C GLY A 66 2.58 -10.74 14.98
N LEU A 67 3.91 -10.79 15.12
CA LEU A 67 4.71 -11.89 14.60
C LEU A 67 4.39 -13.24 15.23
N PRO A 68 4.21 -13.39 16.57
CA PRO A 68 3.75 -14.66 17.16
C PRO A 68 2.42 -15.17 16.60
N ILE A 69 1.50 -14.24 16.26
CA ILE A 69 0.23 -14.61 15.64
C ILE A 69 0.45 -15.09 14.21
N PHE A 70 1.22 -14.36 13.37
CA PHE A 70 1.53 -14.79 12.01
C PHE A 70 2.24 -16.14 11.97
N GLU A 71 3.18 -16.40 12.87
CA GLU A 71 3.85 -17.70 13.00
C GLU A 71 2.90 -18.83 13.37
N LYS A 72 2.03 -18.61 14.35
CA LYS A 72 1.00 -19.59 14.74
C LYS A 72 0.14 -20.04 13.55
N TYR A 73 -0.13 -19.13 12.63
CA TYR A 73 -0.91 -19.41 11.42
C TYR A 73 -0.03 -19.75 10.20
N GLU A 74 1.30 -19.82 10.34
CA GLU A 74 2.27 -20.12 9.28
C GLU A 74 2.14 -19.16 8.08
N ILE A 75 1.99 -17.85 8.35
CA ILE A 75 1.78 -16.83 7.34
C ILE A 75 3.07 -16.03 7.13
N PRO A 76 3.63 -16.02 5.91
CA PRO A 76 4.79 -15.20 5.58
C PRO A 76 4.42 -13.71 5.60
N VAL A 77 5.35 -12.87 6.04
CA VAL A 77 5.16 -11.42 6.18
C VAL A 77 6.32 -10.66 5.53
N THR A 78 6.00 -9.61 4.79
CA THR A 78 6.97 -8.61 4.35
C THR A 78 6.86 -7.37 5.24
N LEU A 79 7.99 -6.95 5.82
CA LEU A 79 8.11 -5.80 6.72
C LEU A 79 8.84 -4.67 6.00
N PHE A 80 8.22 -3.50 5.86
CA PHE A 80 8.84 -2.29 5.33
C PHE A 80 9.40 -1.44 6.48
N LEU A 81 10.73 -1.30 6.52
CA LEU A 81 11.50 -0.71 7.61
C LEU A 81 11.93 0.72 7.30
N ASN A 82 11.57 1.67 8.14
CA ASN A 82 12.20 2.98 8.19
C ASN A 82 13.35 2.97 9.21
N THR A 83 14.55 3.41 8.83
CA THR A 83 15.75 3.13 9.60
C THR A 83 16.06 4.16 10.70
N GLU A 84 15.53 5.38 10.64
CA GLU A 84 15.74 6.40 11.67
C GLU A 84 15.10 6.04 13.00
N ASN A 85 13.96 5.37 12.95
CA ASN A 85 13.20 5.02 14.15
C ASN A 85 13.71 3.76 14.87
N VAL A 86 14.66 3.02 14.27
CA VAL A 86 15.18 1.78 14.85
C VAL A 86 15.80 2.02 16.21
N GLY A 87 15.32 1.30 17.24
CA GLY A 87 15.74 1.46 18.63
C GLY A 87 15.08 2.63 19.37
N GLY A 88 14.23 3.39 18.68
CA GLY A 88 13.40 4.41 19.30
C GLY A 88 12.30 3.84 20.18
N GLN A 89 11.62 4.71 20.92
CA GLN A 89 10.50 4.29 21.79
C GLN A 89 9.38 3.67 20.94
N ASN A 90 8.95 2.45 21.29
CA ASN A 90 7.94 1.66 20.60
C ASN A 90 8.32 1.14 19.20
N TYR A 91 9.61 1.17 18.85
CA TYR A 91 10.13 0.57 17.62
C TYR A 91 11.08 -0.58 17.94
N MET A 92 11.20 -1.53 17.02
CA MET A 92 12.19 -2.59 17.13
C MET A 92 13.61 -2.00 17.04
N ASN A 93 14.55 -2.60 17.81
CA ASN A 93 15.97 -2.36 17.65
C ASN A 93 16.60 -3.35 16.65
N TRP A 94 17.86 -3.13 16.27
CA TRP A 94 18.58 -3.98 15.31
C TRP A 94 18.68 -5.45 15.74
N THR A 95 18.77 -5.73 17.06
CA THR A 95 18.79 -7.11 17.57
C THR A 95 17.45 -7.79 17.34
N GLN A 96 16.34 -7.10 17.57
CA GLN A 96 15.00 -7.60 17.30
C GLN A 96 14.77 -7.77 15.80
N LEU A 97 15.23 -6.83 14.97
CA LEU A 97 15.18 -6.94 13.49
C LEU A 97 15.99 -8.15 12.98
N LYS A 98 17.17 -8.43 13.53
CA LYS A 98 17.92 -9.68 13.25
C LYS A 98 17.12 -10.92 13.62
N SER A 99 16.43 -10.88 14.76
CA SER A 99 15.57 -11.98 15.21
C SER A 99 14.42 -12.21 14.24
N VAL A 100 13.67 -11.16 13.83
CA VAL A 100 12.55 -11.34 12.89
C VAL A 100 13.01 -11.82 11.51
N LEU A 101 14.16 -11.34 11.03
CA LEU A 101 14.77 -11.81 9.79
C LEU A 101 15.10 -13.31 9.86
N SER A 102 15.70 -13.78 10.97
CA SER A 102 16.02 -15.20 11.17
C SER A 102 14.78 -16.10 11.31
N ARG A 103 13.63 -15.53 11.62
CA ARG A 103 12.29 -16.15 11.69
C ARG A 103 11.54 -16.11 10.36
N GLY A 104 12.19 -15.68 9.27
CA GLY A 104 11.66 -15.71 7.91
C GLY A 104 10.83 -14.48 7.49
N VAL A 105 10.83 -13.41 8.28
CA VAL A 105 10.24 -12.13 7.86
C VAL A 105 11.10 -11.51 6.77
N ASP A 106 10.50 -11.11 5.65
CA ASP A 106 11.14 -10.44 4.53
C ASP A 106 11.22 -8.93 4.81
N ILE A 107 12.42 -8.41 5.13
CA ILE A 107 12.61 -7.01 5.49
C ILE A 107 12.93 -6.20 4.23
N GLN A 108 12.15 -5.15 3.98
CA GLN A 108 12.18 -4.29 2.80
C GLN A 108 12.29 -2.80 3.20
N ASN A 109 12.47 -1.90 2.24
CA ASN A 109 12.80 -0.49 2.49
C ASN A 109 11.55 0.40 2.63
N HIS A 110 11.59 1.30 3.64
CA HIS A 110 10.55 2.33 3.88
C HIS A 110 11.18 3.71 4.16
N THR A 111 12.25 4.05 3.47
CA THR A 111 13.08 5.24 3.64
C THR A 111 13.92 5.26 4.93
N HIS A 112 14.74 6.31 5.09
CA HIS A 112 15.44 6.57 6.34
C HIS A 112 14.55 7.30 7.34
N SER A 113 14.13 8.52 7.02
CA SER A 113 13.45 9.43 7.97
C SER A 113 11.92 9.29 8.01
N HIS A 114 11.34 8.40 7.19
CA HIS A 114 9.89 8.30 6.99
C HIS A 114 9.25 9.60 6.46
N SER A 115 10.00 10.41 5.72
CA SER A 115 9.48 11.62 5.08
C SER A 115 8.66 11.30 3.84
N SER A 116 7.61 12.10 3.58
CA SER A 116 6.87 12.03 2.31
C SER A 116 7.81 12.38 1.15
N LEU A 117 7.93 11.50 0.16
CA LEU A 117 8.79 11.72 -1.01
C LEU A 117 8.16 12.62 -2.08
N SER A 118 6.90 13.00 -1.92
CA SER A 118 6.10 13.66 -2.96
C SER A 118 6.64 15.02 -3.40
N SER A 119 7.21 15.78 -2.45
CA SER A 119 7.71 17.14 -2.66
C SER A 119 9.23 17.27 -2.58
N LEU A 120 9.94 16.15 -2.36
CA LEU A 120 11.39 16.14 -2.27
C LEU A 120 12.03 16.25 -3.67
N SER A 121 13.21 16.86 -3.73
CA SER A 121 14.06 16.84 -4.92
C SER A 121 14.64 15.45 -5.18
N GLU A 122 15.10 15.19 -6.40
CA GLU A 122 15.74 13.93 -6.79
C GLU A 122 16.90 13.55 -5.86
N ILE A 123 17.74 14.53 -5.48
CA ILE A 123 18.88 14.33 -4.57
C ILE A 123 18.43 13.95 -3.15
N GLU A 124 17.40 14.60 -2.62
CA GLU A 124 16.86 14.29 -1.30
C GLU A 124 16.26 12.88 -1.26
N ILE A 125 15.56 12.47 -2.32
CA ILE A 125 15.01 11.12 -2.44
C ILE A 125 16.13 10.07 -2.48
N VAL A 126 17.18 10.31 -3.29
CA VAL A 126 18.36 9.44 -3.35
C VAL A 126 18.99 9.29 -1.96
N ASN A 127 19.20 10.39 -1.24
CA ASN A 127 19.79 10.36 0.12
C ASN A 127 18.92 9.55 1.11
N GLU A 128 17.61 9.67 1.06
CA GLU A 128 16.68 8.88 1.89
C GLU A 128 16.82 7.37 1.61
N ILE A 129 16.92 7.00 0.34
CA ILE A 129 17.02 5.61 -0.09
C ILE A 129 18.39 5.03 0.25
N GLU A 130 19.47 5.68 -0.17
CA GLU A 130 20.84 5.17 0.02
C GLU A 130 21.17 5.04 1.49
N LYS A 131 20.86 6.05 2.30
CA LYS A 131 21.10 5.99 3.76
C LYS A 131 20.34 4.85 4.41
N SER A 132 19.10 4.60 3.99
CA SER A 132 18.32 3.47 4.48
C SER A 132 18.91 2.13 4.05
N GLN A 133 19.29 1.98 2.76
CA GLN A 133 19.91 0.76 2.22
C GLN A 133 21.22 0.42 2.94
N ASP A 134 22.09 1.41 3.13
CA ASP A 134 23.36 1.25 3.80
C ASP A 134 23.19 0.76 5.24
N LEU A 135 22.29 1.40 6.02
CA LEU A 135 22.02 1.00 7.40
C LEU A 135 21.40 -0.42 7.49
N ILE A 136 20.53 -0.79 6.55
CA ILE A 136 19.96 -2.14 6.50
C ILE A 136 21.06 -3.15 6.16
N PHE A 137 21.90 -2.86 5.17
CA PHE A 137 22.99 -3.74 4.78
C PHE A 137 24.02 -3.90 5.92
N GLU A 138 24.47 -2.81 6.53
CA GLU A 138 25.45 -2.83 7.63
C GLU A 138 24.96 -3.63 8.84
N ASN A 139 23.68 -3.53 9.18
CA ASN A 139 23.16 -4.16 10.38
C ASN A 139 22.56 -5.55 10.14
N LEU A 140 21.95 -5.82 8.98
CA LEU A 140 21.25 -7.05 8.70
C LEU A 140 21.88 -7.92 7.61
N GLY A 141 22.83 -7.37 6.83
CA GLY A 141 23.48 -8.09 5.73
C GLY A 141 22.60 -8.37 4.53
N ILE A 142 21.51 -7.65 4.36
CA ILE A 142 20.56 -7.81 3.25
C ILE A 142 20.46 -6.50 2.46
N THR A 143 20.09 -6.63 1.18
CA THR A 143 19.77 -5.48 0.31
C THR A 143 18.30 -5.58 -0.10
N PRO A 144 17.42 -4.74 0.44
CA PRO A 144 16.02 -4.66 0.05
C PRO A 144 15.85 -4.39 -1.44
N ASN A 145 14.91 -5.10 -2.07
CA ASN A 145 14.56 -4.90 -3.48
C ASN A 145 13.12 -4.43 -3.69
N LEU A 146 12.37 -4.23 -2.61
CA LEU A 146 11.04 -3.62 -2.62
C LEU A 146 11.03 -2.36 -1.79
N PHE A 147 10.09 -1.48 -2.12
CA PHE A 147 9.91 -0.19 -1.47
C PHE A 147 8.45 0.06 -1.09
N ALA A 148 8.20 0.70 0.05
CA ALA A 148 6.90 1.29 0.34
C ALA A 148 7.06 2.80 0.55
N TYR A 149 6.20 3.59 -0.09
CA TYR A 149 6.20 5.04 0.11
C TYR A 149 5.64 5.38 1.48
N PRO A 150 6.35 6.18 2.32
CA PRO A 150 5.77 6.74 3.53
C PRO A 150 4.43 7.43 3.25
N PHE A 151 3.41 7.10 4.06
CA PHE A 151 2.03 7.60 3.88
C PHE A 151 1.37 7.20 2.55
N GLY A 152 2.03 6.41 1.69
CA GLY A 152 1.62 6.16 0.32
C GLY A 152 1.73 7.40 -0.58
N GLU A 153 2.54 8.37 -0.20
CA GLU A 153 2.68 9.66 -0.89
C GLU A 153 3.92 9.67 -1.78
N ASN A 154 3.73 9.99 -3.04
CA ASN A 154 4.81 10.00 -4.03
C ASN A 154 4.55 11.03 -5.15
N SER A 155 5.52 11.13 -6.06
CA SER A 155 5.46 11.94 -7.28
C SER A 155 6.09 11.16 -8.45
N THR A 156 5.93 11.66 -9.67
CA THR A 156 6.62 11.06 -10.83
C THR A 156 8.14 11.08 -10.67
N ILE A 157 8.70 12.09 -10.01
CA ILE A 157 10.13 12.16 -9.69
C ILE A 157 10.48 11.03 -8.71
N ALA A 158 9.70 10.86 -7.64
CA ALA A 158 9.93 9.81 -6.66
C ALA A 158 9.82 8.41 -7.30
N GLN A 159 8.81 8.16 -8.15
CA GLN A 159 8.69 6.90 -8.87
C GLN A 159 9.90 6.64 -9.79
N LYS A 160 10.37 7.65 -10.50
CA LYS A 160 11.57 7.55 -11.37
C LYS A 160 12.80 7.16 -10.56
N VAL A 161 13.08 7.83 -9.43
CA VAL A 161 14.23 7.50 -8.59
C VAL A 161 14.09 6.10 -7.99
N VAL A 162 12.95 5.81 -7.36
CA VAL A 162 12.66 4.50 -6.73
C VAL A 162 12.82 3.35 -7.73
N SER A 163 12.44 3.55 -8.99
CA SER A 163 12.59 2.53 -10.03
C SER A 163 14.05 2.18 -10.41
N GLN A 164 15.02 2.99 -9.99
CA GLN A 164 16.45 2.72 -10.20
C GLN A 164 17.04 1.82 -9.10
N TYR A 165 16.41 1.75 -7.94
CA TYR A 165 16.88 1.02 -6.76
C TYR A 165 16.07 -0.23 -6.44
N PHE A 166 14.79 -0.27 -6.83
CA PHE A 166 13.86 -1.31 -6.40
C PHE A 166 13.09 -1.92 -7.57
N ASP A 167 12.72 -3.19 -7.39
CA ASP A 167 11.94 -3.94 -8.38
C ASP A 167 10.47 -3.50 -8.41
N ALA A 168 9.92 -3.08 -7.29
CA ALA A 168 8.55 -2.56 -7.19
C ALA A 168 8.36 -1.65 -5.97
N ALA A 169 7.28 -0.84 -6.00
CA ALA A 169 6.96 0.08 -4.91
C ALA A 169 5.48 0.12 -4.59
N PHE A 170 5.17 0.21 -3.29
CA PHE A 170 3.83 0.07 -2.73
C PHE A 170 3.32 1.41 -2.17
N GLY A 171 2.06 1.72 -2.50
CA GLY A 171 1.30 2.81 -1.89
C GLY A 171 0.52 2.39 -0.65
N GLN A 172 -0.37 3.30 -0.16
CA GLN A 172 -1.29 3.04 0.95
C GLN A 172 -2.76 3.26 0.56
N HIS A 173 -3.07 3.27 -0.72
CA HIS A 173 -4.43 3.38 -1.23
C HIS A 173 -5.02 2.00 -1.53
N SER A 174 -6.32 1.85 -1.31
CA SER A 174 -7.02 0.60 -1.57
C SER A 174 -7.15 0.34 -3.07
N GLY A 175 -6.97 -0.92 -3.48
CA GLY A 175 -7.10 -1.36 -4.87
C GLY A 175 -6.59 -2.79 -5.02
N ALA A 176 -7.00 -3.48 -6.09
CA ALA A 176 -6.47 -4.78 -6.42
C ALA A 176 -5.03 -4.65 -6.94
N PHE A 177 -4.20 -5.65 -6.63
CA PHE A 177 -2.83 -5.72 -7.16
C PHE A 177 -2.85 -5.77 -8.70
N SER A 178 -2.00 -4.94 -9.33
CA SER A 178 -1.71 -5.01 -10.76
C SER A 178 -0.25 -4.69 -11.01
N ILE A 179 0.45 -5.52 -11.77
CA ILE A 179 1.84 -5.29 -12.17
C ILE A 179 1.99 -4.06 -13.06
N ASN A 180 0.91 -3.63 -13.73
CA ASN A 180 0.92 -2.41 -14.54
C ASN A 180 1.09 -1.13 -13.69
N GLN A 181 0.86 -1.23 -12.37
CA GLN A 181 1.13 -0.17 -11.38
C GLN A 181 2.40 -0.45 -10.57
N LYS A 182 3.40 -1.10 -11.15
CA LYS A 182 4.59 -1.66 -10.50
C LYS A 182 5.29 -0.72 -9.51
N TYR A 183 5.28 0.59 -9.75
CA TYR A 183 5.87 1.58 -8.86
C TYR A 183 4.86 2.40 -8.06
N PHE A 184 3.60 1.95 -8.02
CA PHE A 184 2.56 2.48 -7.14
C PHE A 184 1.48 1.44 -6.86
N ILE A 185 1.90 0.24 -6.42
CA ILE A 185 1.02 -0.90 -6.15
C ILE A 185 0.08 -0.55 -4.99
N PRO A 186 -1.25 -0.69 -5.17
CA PRO A 186 -2.21 -0.44 -4.11
C PRO A 186 -2.14 -1.52 -3.02
N ARG A 187 -2.50 -1.15 -1.79
CA ARG A 187 -2.63 -2.07 -0.66
C ARG A 187 -3.87 -1.70 0.14
N PHE A 188 -4.58 -2.67 0.69
CA PHE A 188 -5.70 -2.41 1.60
C PHE A 188 -5.20 -2.15 3.02
N PRO A 189 -5.29 -0.90 3.54
CA PRO A 189 -4.97 -0.60 4.93
C PRO A 189 -5.99 -1.27 5.87
N LEU A 190 -5.50 -1.96 6.89
CA LEU A 190 -6.28 -2.64 7.91
C LEU A 190 -5.84 -2.12 9.29
N ASN A 191 -6.80 -1.62 10.04
CA ASN A 191 -6.62 -1.07 11.39
C ASN A 191 -7.93 -1.23 12.16
N GLU A 192 -8.03 -0.74 13.39
CA GLU A 192 -9.24 -0.92 14.20
C GLU A 192 -10.50 -0.37 13.53
N ASN A 193 -10.39 0.79 12.85
CA ASN A 193 -11.52 1.43 12.17
C ASN A 193 -11.89 0.72 10.87
N TYR A 194 -10.92 0.12 10.20
CA TYR A 194 -11.04 -0.58 8.92
C TYR A 194 -10.66 -2.06 9.02
N GLY A 195 -10.84 -2.68 10.20
CA GLY A 195 -10.51 -4.07 10.49
C GLY A 195 -11.73 -4.97 10.68
N SER A 196 -12.89 -4.62 10.13
CA SER A 196 -14.06 -5.51 10.17
C SER A 196 -13.84 -6.74 9.27
N ILE A 197 -14.47 -7.86 9.61
CA ILE A 197 -14.44 -9.07 8.77
C ILE A 197 -15.01 -8.82 7.37
N ASN A 198 -15.96 -7.92 7.22
CA ASN A 198 -16.49 -7.55 5.90
C ASN A 198 -15.41 -6.83 5.07
N ARG A 199 -14.59 -5.98 5.70
CA ARG A 199 -13.50 -5.30 5.01
C ARG A 199 -12.47 -6.28 4.44
N ILE A 200 -12.10 -7.34 5.17
CA ILE A 200 -11.17 -8.35 4.64
C ILE A 200 -11.83 -9.20 3.54
N LYS A 201 -13.13 -9.51 3.65
CA LYS A 201 -13.88 -10.19 2.60
C LYS A 201 -13.86 -9.39 1.31
N ASP A 202 -14.16 -8.10 1.38
CA ASP A 202 -14.11 -7.20 0.22
C ASP A 202 -12.69 -7.14 -0.36
N ALA A 203 -11.69 -6.82 0.47
CA ALA A 203 -10.30 -6.67 0.06
C ALA A 203 -9.71 -7.94 -0.60
N SER A 204 -10.13 -9.12 -0.16
CA SER A 204 -9.63 -10.40 -0.68
C SER A 204 -10.40 -10.93 -1.90
N SER A 205 -11.53 -10.33 -2.24
CA SER A 205 -12.38 -10.77 -3.36
C SER A 205 -12.20 -9.95 -4.64
N VAL A 206 -11.45 -8.86 -4.58
CA VAL A 206 -11.31 -7.94 -5.72
C VAL A 206 -10.34 -8.43 -6.77
N LEU A 207 -10.62 -8.03 -8.00
CA LEU A 207 -9.84 -8.32 -9.20
C LEU A 207 -9.25 -7.00 -9.75
N PRO A 208 -8.06 -7.01 -10.35
CA PRO A 208 -7.52 -5.85 -11.03
C PRO A 208 -8.22 -5.60 -12.37
N PHE A 209 -8.31 -4.35 -12.78
CA PHE A 209 -8.49 -4.01 -14.19
C PHE A 209 -7.19 -4.32 -14.96
N ASN A 210 -7.29 -4.66 -16.24
CA ASN A 210 -6.11 -5.05 -17.04
C ASN A 210 -5.06 -3.94 -17.10
N ASN A 211 -5.48 -2.71 -17.36
CA ASN A 211 -4.60 -1.55 -17.38
C ASN A 211 -5.45 -0.30 -17.20
N VAL A 212 -5.06 0.58 -16.30
CA VAL A 212 -5.73 1.86 -16.10
C VAL A 212 -4.72 2.98 -16.12
N LEU A 213 -4.90 3.92 -17.06
CA LEU A 213 -4.15 5.16 -17.09
C LEU A 213 -4.99 6.27 -16.47
N ILE A 214 -4.39 7.07 -15.62
CA ILE A 214 -5.06 8.22 -15.00
C ILE A 214 -4.31 9.52 -15.36
N GLU A 215 -5.06 10.55 -15.69
CA GLU A 215 -4.56 11.88 -16.00
C GLU A 215 -5.13 12.93 -15.04
N PRO A 216 -4.27 13.79 -14.48
CA PRO A 216 -2.82 13.84 -14.65
C PRO A 216 -2.14 12.63 -14.00
N GLY A 217 -1.07 12.13 -14.63
CA GLY A 217 -0.33 10.96 -14.16
C GLY A 217 0.58 11.22 -12.95
N ASN A 218 0.88 12.50 -12.63
CA ASN A 218 1.67 12.82 -11.45
C ASN A 218 0.81 12.73 -10.19
N PRO A 219 1.12 11.83 -9.24
CA PRO A 219 0.39 11.73 -7.98
C PRO A 219 0.50 12.98 -7.08
N TYR A 220 1.56 13.77 -7.24
CA TYR A 220 1.69 15.04 -6.53
C TYR A 220 1.14 16.20 -7.36
N GLN A 221 0.22 16.93 -6.77
CA GLN A 221 -0.40 18.11 -7.36
C GLN A 221 -0.01 19.35 -6.56
N SER A 222 0.81 20.23 -7.15
CA SER A 222 1.20 21.50 -6.54
C SER A 222 0.02 22.45 -6.33
N GLU A 223 -1.02 22.27 -7.14
CA GLU A 223 -2.28 23.03 -7.04
C GLU A 223 -3.47 22.08 -7.21
N PRO A 224 -4.61 22.38 -6.54
CA PRO A 224 -5.80 21.55 -6.68
C PRO A 224 -6.42 21.71 -8.08
N ILE A 225 -6.82 20.59 -8.66
CA ILE A 225 -7.53 20.53 -9.93
C ILE A 225 -8.87 19.80 -9.76
N SER A 226 -9.84 20.06 -10.64
CA SER A 226 -11.16 19.43 -10.58
C SER A 226 -11.44 18.45 -11.72
N ARG A 227 -10.54 18.32 -12.71
CA ARG A 227 -10.78 17.48 -13.88
C ARG A 227 -9.73 16.38 -13.99
N TYR A 228 -10.22 15.16 -14.17
CA TYR A 228 -9.42 13.94 -14.29
C TYR A 228 -9.94 13.10 -15.45
N ALA A 229 -9.06 12.28 -16.01
CA ALA A 229 -9.46 11.28 -16.98
C ALA A 229 -8.88 9.92 -16.58
N LEU A 230 -9.69 8.87 -16.69
CA LEU A 230 -9.29 7.49 -16.45
C LEU A 230 -9.55 6.68 -17.72
N ASP A 231 -8.50 6.11 -18.30
CA ASP A 231 -8.59 5.20 -19.43
C ASP A 231 -8.40 3.77 -18.94
N PHE A 232 -9.44 2.94 -19.06
CA PHE A 232 -9.44 1.56 -18.59
C PHE A 232 -8.97 0.56 -19.64
N ASN A 233 -8.66 1.02 -20.85
CA ASN A 233 -8.28 0.16 -21.98
C ASN A 233 -9.29 -0.98 -22.25
N GLU A 234 -10.51 -0.85 -21.75
CA GLU A 234 -11.64 -1.75 -21.90
C GLU A 234 -12.96 -0.96 -21.75
N ASP A 235 -14.10 -1.58 -22.06
CA ASP A 235 -15.40 -0.94 -21.87
C ASP A 235 -15.59 -0.44 -20.43
N SER A 236 -15.69 0.87 -20.27
CA SER A 236 -15.89 1.55 -19.00
C SER A 236 -17.35 1.70 -18.58
N SER A 237 -18.28 1.09 -19.30
CA SER A 237 -19.69 1.03 -18.90
C SER A 237 -19.83 0.34 -17.54
N ASN A 238 -20.72 0.86 -16.72
CA ASN A 238 -20.97 0.36 -15.36
C ASN A 238 -19.78 0.44 -14.39
N ILE A 239 -18.75 1.25 -14.69
CA ILE A 239 -17.72 1.60 -13.71
C ILE A 239 -18.25 2.75 -12.85
N ASN A 240 -18.22 2.56 -11.52
CA ASN A 240 -18.56 3.57 -10.54
C ASN A 240 -17.31 4.03 -9.82
N CYS A 241 -17.07 5.34 -9.74
CA CYS A 241 -15.92 5.92 -9.04
C CYS A 241 -16.38 6.68 -7.80
N PHE A 242 -15.83 6.29 -6.64
CA PHE A 242 -15.94 7.01 -5.38
C PHE A 242 -14.68 7.83 -5.17
N ILE A 243 -14.85 9.13 -5.03
CA ILE A 243 -13.75 10.07 -4.89
C ILE A 243 -13.93 10.81 -3.57
N SER A 244 -12.86 10.91 -2.79
CA SER A 244 -12.90 11.56 -1.48
C SER A 244 -11.60 12.25 -1.13
N ASP A 245 -11.70 13.32 -0.37
CA ASP A 245 -10.59 13.98 0.32
C ASP A 245 -10.86 14.09 1.82
N PHE A 246 -10.09 14.93 2.53
CA PHE A 246 -10.25 15.12 3.97
C PHE A 246 -11.62 15.72 4.37
N GLN A 247 -12.27 16.46 3.48
CA GLN A 247 -13.61 17.03 3.74
C GLN A 247 -14.75 16.04 3.44
N GLY A 248 -14.44 14.87 2.91
CA GLY A 248 -15.43 13.83 2.60
C GLY A 248 -15.54 13.49 1.12
N SER A 249 -16.62 12.81 0.76
CA SER A 249 -16.86 12.34 -0.61
C SER A 249 -17.27 13.47 -1.53
N PHE A 250 -16.85 13.36 -2.80
CA PHE A 250 -17.32 14.19 -3.89
C PHE A 250 -18.59 13.61 -4.51
N ASN A 251 -19.38 14.47 -5.17
CA ASN A 251 -20.43 14.08 -6.09
C ASN A 251 -20.03 14.51 -7.51
N PRO A 252 -19.13 13.76 -8.18
CA PRO A 252 -18.54 14.16 -9.45
C PRO A 252 -19.54 14.01 -10.60
N THR A 253 -19.38 14.84 -11.65
CA THR A 253 -19.95 14.55 -12.96
C THR A 253 -19.01 13.58 -13.68
N ILE A 254 -19.53 12.42 -14.10
CA ILE A 254 -18.76 11.41 -14.82
C ILE A 254 -19.35 11.26 -16.22
N THR A 255 -18.53 11.54 -17.23
CA THR A 255 -18.87 11.33 -18.65
C THR A 255 -18.12 10.11 -19.16
N ASN A 256 -18.87 9.13 -19.66
CA ASN A 256 -18.31 7.91 -20.25
C ASN A 256 -18.08 8.10 -21.75
N LEU A 257 -16.87 7.85 -22.20
CA LEU A 257 -16.46 7.88 -23.61
C LEU A 257 -15.89 6.50 -24.00
N ASN A 258 -16.72 5.48 -24.04
CA ASN A 258 -16.37 4.08 -24.34
C ASN A 258 -15.42 3.45 -23.28
N ASN A 259 -14.11 3.59 -23.44
CA ASN A 259 -13.10 3.06 -22.52
C ASN A 259 -12.56 4.12 -21.54
N LYS A 260 -13.00 5.38 -21.69
CA LYS A 260 -12.47 6.51 -20.91
C LYS A 260 -13.57 7.18 -20.10
N LEU A 261 -13.30 7.42 -18.83
CA LEU A 261 -14.13 8.23 -17.96
C LEU A 261 -13.52 9.62 -17.80
N LEU A 262 -14.29 10.65 -18.12
CA LEU A 262 -13.96 12.03 -17.74
C LEU A 262 -14.67 12.34 -16.44
N VAL A 263 -13.92 12.75 -15.44
CA VAL A 263 -14.39 13.03 -14.09
C VAL A 263 -14.20 14.51 -13.80
N GLU A 264 -15.31 15.20 -13.53
CA GLU A 264 -15.30 16.59 -13.08
C GLU A 264 -15.84 16.67 -11.64
N LEU A 265 -14.97 17.09 -10.72
CA LEU A 265 -15.32 17.22 -9.31
C LEU A 265 -16.22 18.44 -9.12
N ASN A 266 -17.21 18.31 -8.26
CA ASN A 266 -18.17 19.38 -7.92
C ASN A 266 -17.57 20.50 -7.03
N ARG A 267 -16.35 20.34 -6.56
CA ARG A 267 -15.53 21.34 -5.87
C ARG A 267 -14.05 21.06 -6.10
N LEU A 268 -13.15 22.00 -5.83
CA LEU A 268 -11.73 21.70 -5.76
C LEU A 268 -11.41 20.82 -4.54
N PRO A 269 -10.48 19.87 -4.67
CA PRO A 269 -10.00 19.12 -3.52
C PRO A 269 -9.20 20.03 -2.58
N VAL A 270 -9.25 19.71 -1.29
CA VAL A 270 -8.45 20.40 -0.29
C VAL A 270 -7.07 19.77 -0.15
N LYS A 271 -6.15 20.53 0.45
CA LYS A 271 -4.81 20.03 0.78
C LYS A 271 -4.86 18.69 1.50
N GLY A 272 -4.03 17.75 1.05
CA GLY A 272 -3.95 16.40 1.56
C GLY A 272 -4.27 15.33 0.52
N ARG A 273 -4.71 14.18 0.97
CA ARG A 273 -4.92 13.02 0.09
C ARG A 273 -6.27 13.09 -0.62
N LEU A 274 -6.24 13.05 -1.94
CA LEU A 274 -7.41 12.83 -2.79
C LEU A 274 -7.37 11.38 -3.29
N ARG A 275 -8.40 10.60 -2.98
CA ARG A 275 -8.47 9.16 -3.31
C ARG A 275 -9.53 8.90 -4.35
N PHE A 276 -9.15 8.12 -5.36
CA PHE A 276 -10.02 7.55 -6.37
C PHE A 276 -10.18 6.05 -6.08
N ASN A 277 -11.42 5.57 -6.04
CA ASN A 277 -11.78 4.17 -5.93
C ASN A 277 -12.82 3.87 -6.99
N CYS A 278 -12.43 3.21 -8.07
CA CYS A 278 -13.32 2.87 -9.16
C CYS A 278 -13.59 1.36 -9.17
N THR A 279 -14.84 0.97 -9.24
CA THR A 279 -15.25 -0.43 -9.16
C THR A 279 -16.19 -0.79 -10.30
N LYS A 280 -16.13 -2.04 -10.76
CA LYS A 280 -17.05 -2.66 -11.72
C LYS A 280 -17.45 -4.05 -11.24
N VAL A 281 -18.75 -4.35 -11.25
CA VAL A 281 -19.23 -5.69 -10.94
C VAL A 281 -19.51 -6.42 -12.25
N ASN A 282 -18.71 -7.46 -12.55
CA ASN A 282 -18.88 -8.31 -13.72
C ASN A 282 -18.21 -9.68 -13.45
N ASN A 283 -18.99 -10.69 -13.06
CA ASN A 283 -18.48 -12.01 -12.62
C ASN A 283 -17.37 -11.93 -11.57
N GLY A 284 -17.39 -10.88 -10.76
CA GLY A 284 -16.40 -10.51 -9.75
C GLY A 284 -16.43 -9.01 -9.51
N ILE A 285 -15.70 -8.55 -8.53
CA ILE A 285 -15.57 -7.12 -8.22
C ILE A 285 -14.19 -6.65 -8.68
N PHE A 286 -14.15 -5.86 -9.75
CA PHE A 286 -12.93 -5.19 -10.17
C PHE A 286 -12.75 -3.90 -9.37
N TRP A 287 -11.53 -3.62 -8.92
CA TRP A 287 -11.25 -2.43 -8.13
C TRP A 287 -9.92 -1.79 -8.56
N PHE A 288 -10.01 -0.58 -9.09
CA PHE A 288 -8.87 0.31 -9.31
C PHE A 288 -8.84 1.36 -8.21
N GLY A 289 -7.67 1.53 -7.59
CA GLY A 289 -7.41 2.58 -6.62
C GLY A 289 -6.27 3.48 -7.06
N TYR A 290 -6.38 4.76 -6.73
CA TYR A 290 -5.32 5.74 -6.93
C TYR A 290 -5.38 6.83 -5.86
N GLN A 291 -4.22 7.39 -5.50
CA GLN A 291 -4.13 8.46 -4.53
C GLN A 291 -3.28 9.60 -5.07
N TYR A 292 -3.84 10.80 -5.05
CA TYR A 292 -3.09 12.03 -5.21
C TYR A 292 -2.78 12.65 -3.86
N LEU A 293 -1.68 13.40 -3.79
CA LEU A 293 -1.40 14.37 -2.74
C LEU A 293 -1.55 15.77 -3.31
N VAL A 294 -2.50 16.54 -2.80
CA VAL A 294 -2.77 17.94 -3.17
C VAL A 294 -2.08 18.83 -2.14
N ASN A 295 -1.30 19.83 -2.62
CA ASN A 295 -0.57 20.76 -1.76
C ASN A 295 -1.42 21.95 -1.29
#